data_051afa1b01cf21f86e723881ef708fc7
#
_entry.id   051afa1b01cf21f86e723881ef708fc7
#
_cell.length_a   1.000
_cell.length_b   1.000
_cell.length_c   1.000
_cell.angle_alpha   90.00
_cell.angle_beta   90.00
_cell.angle_gamma   90.00
#
_symmetry.space_group_name_H-M   'P 1'
#
loop_
_entity.id
_entity.type
_entity.pdbx_description
1 polymer ?
#
loop_
_entity_poly.entity_id
_entity_poly.type
_entity_poly.pdbx_seq_one_letter_code
_entity_poly.pdbx_strand_id
1 'polypeptide(L)'
;MNSALSRVRTPLSLWSLRNRLILASVVLTSLAIIASDFAANAALRSYLISQVDLQLNNISSTSLTRLDRAGIAPLIKEDEDAPFKIFEPLRGVPTSTSLTLLDVDGNLIGQVGGELGGKTFAVTGLKIDQVAKYKNKPFTIDGEDGKPDIRALAQVLPTGMGIVIVANSLEDVDKTLRQLRFLFLVLGIVALLSVALVSRWIIAIGLKPLEKVEETAEAIASGDLSARLPAAKQDTEVGRLTTSLNTMLGRIEESFTVRIKSEEKLRRFVADASHELRTPLTAIRGFAELHRQGAVIGEDKTKELINRIEKESIRMSTLVEDLLLLARLDQSRELANDPVDLNTLITEVIASARAAGPNHPIELNMGIEEIFVLGDSQRIHQVLANLLANARTHTPIGTKITISASQGINETTVEVSDNGPGLSLPDQERIFERFYRADPARVRNTNVTDKSEGSGLGLSIVDAVMQAHGGYVSVKSELGKGSTFTLHFLNQDN
;
A
#
# COMPACT_ATOMS: atom_id res chain seq x y z
N MET A 1 -17.63 40.38 -33.75
CA MET A 1 -16.35 39.74 -34.09
C MET A 1 -15.37 40.13 -32.97
N ASN A 2 -15.37 39.41 -31.86
CA ASN A 2 -14.35 39.43 -30.79
C ASN A 2 -14.70 38.34 -29.78
N SER A 3 -14.40 37.09 -30.15
CA SER A 3 -14.36 35.97 -29.23
C SER A 3 -12.89 35.52 -29.13
N ALA A 4 -12.14 36.21 -28.29
CA ALA A 4 -10.75 35.88 -28.05
C ALA A 4 -10.58 35.44 -26.60
N LEU A 5 -10.41 34.12 -26.44
CA LEU A 5 -9.48 33.53 -25.45
C LEU A 5 -9.71 33.84 -23.96
N SER A 6 -10.79 33.37 -23.42
CA SER A 6 -10.77 32.96 -22.00
C SER A 6 -10.07 31.61 -21.89
N ARG A 7 -8.73 31.60 -21.87
CA ARG A 7 -7.96 30.44 -21.35
C ARG A 7 -8.34 30.30 -19.90
N VAL A 8 -9.23 29.34 -19.63
CA VAL A 8 -9.53 28.83 -18.30
C VAL A 8 -8.18 28.44 -17.68
N ARG A 9 -7.67 29.30 -16.79
CA ARG A 9 -6.56 28.94 -15.90
C ARG A 9 -7.11 27.89 -14.97
N THR A 10 -6.95 26.62 -15.31
CA THR A 10 -7.22 25.53 -14.38
C THR A 10 -6.37 25.76 -13.14
N PRO A 11 -6.98 25.91 -11.95
CA PRO A 11 -6.22 26.17 -10.74
C PRO A 11 -5.21 25.03 -10.53
N LEU A 12 -4.01 25.36 -10.06
CA LEU A 12 -2.92 24.40 -9.78
C LEU A 12 -3.37 23.22 -8.94
N SER A 13 -4.48 23.36 -8.21
CA SER A 13 -5.12 22.30 -7.42
C SER A 13 -5.65 21.13 -8.26
N LEU A 14 -5.95 21.32 -9.52
CA LEU A 14 -6.47 20.29 -10.44
C LEU A 14 -5.38 19.58 -11.26
N TRP A 15 -4.13 19.99 -11.09
CA TRP A 15 -3.02 19.34 -11.78
C TRP A 15 -2.65 18.02 -11.12
N SER A 16 -2.30 17.02 -11.93
CA SER A 16 -1.76 15.77 -11.43
C SER A 16 -0.50 15.99 -10.59
N LEU A 17 -0.25 15.17 -9.60
CA LEU A 17 0.94 15.21 -8.74
C LEU A 17 2.22 15.27 -9.58
N ARG A 18 2.28 14.50 -10.67
CA ARG A 18 3.38 14.48 -11.64
C ARG A 18 3.69 15.87 -12.18
N ASN A 19 2.67 16.60 -12.66
CA ASN A 19 2.86 17.92 -13.27
C ASN A 19 3.27 18.97 -12.22
N ARG A 20 2.77 18.86 -10.99
CA ARG A 20 3.18 19.75 -9.89
C ARG A 20 4.65 19.57 -9.52
N LEU A 21 5.13 18.34 -9.44
CA LEU A 21 6.52 18.02 -9.12
C LEU A 21 7.47 18.50 -10.21
N ILE A 22 7.12 18.29 -11.51
CA ILE A 22 7.90 18.79 -12.64
C ILE A 22 7.96 20.32 -12.61
N LEU A 23 6.83 20.99 -12.41
CA LEU A 23 6.79 22.45 -12.31
C LEU A 23 7.65 22.96 -11.16
N ALA A 24 7.54 22.36 -9.99
CA ALA A 24 8.32 22.75 -8.82
C ALA A 24 9.83 22.59 -9.07
N SER A 25 10.28 21.50 -9.67
CA SER A 25 11.69 21.28 -10.00
C SER A 25 12.21 22.28 -11.03
N VAL A 26 11.44 22.57 -12.08
CA VAL A 26 11.80 23.55 -13.11
C VAL A 26 11.86 24.96 -12.54
N VAL A 27 10.87 25.36 -11.74
CA VAL A 27 10.85 26.70 -11.10
C VAL A 27 12.03 26.87 -10.17
N LEU A 28 12.30 25.89 -9.30
CA LEU A 28 13.43 25.96 -8.36
C LEU A 28 14.76 26.07 -9.11
N THR A 29 14.96 25.25 -10.14
CA THR A 29 16.16 25.28 -10.97
C THR A 29 16.29 26.60 -11.73
N SER A 30 15.17 27.14 -12.27
CA SER A 30 15.16 28.44 -12.95
C SER A 30 15.60 29.58 -12.01
N LEU A 31 15.07 29.61 -10.79
CA LEU A 31 15.48 30.61 -9.79
C LEU A 31 16.97 30.49 -9.43
N ALA A 32 17.47 29.27 -9.29
CA ALA A 32 18.88 29.02 -8.99
C ALA A 32 19.80 29.50 -10.17
N ILE A 33 19.43 29.21 -11.42
CA ILE A 33 20.16 29.66 -12.61
C ILE A 33 20.16 31.18 -12.70
N ILE A 34 19.01 31.83 -12.54
CA ILE A 34 18.89 33.30 -12.61
C ILE A 34 19.74 33.96 -11.49
N ALA A 35 19.70 33.44 -10.28
CA ALA A 35 20.50 33.97 -9.19
C ALA A 35 22.00 33.79 -9.42
N SER A 36 22.39 32.62 -9.95
CA SER A 36 23.80 32.33 -10.32
C SER A 36 24.29 33.23 -11.44
N ASP A 37 23.50 33.44 -12.51
CA ASP A 37 23.82 34.30 -13.63
C ASP A 37 24.02 35.76 -13.17
N PHE A 38 23.09 36.24 -12.35
CA PHE A 38 23.19 37.59 -11.78
C PHE A 38 24.48 37.78 -10.95
N ALA A 39 24.77 36.83 -10.06
CA ALA A 39 25.96 36.86 -9.21
C ALA A 39 27.25 36.79 -10.04
N ALA A 40 27.31 35.87 -11.01
CA ALA A 40 28.48 35.72 -11.90
C ALA A 40 28.70 36.96 -12.74
N ASN A 41 27.66 37.56 -13.32
CA ASN A 41 27.75 38.78 -14.12
C ASN A 41 28.21 39.96 -13.27
N ALA A 42 27.68 40.14 -12.04
CA ALA A 42 28.11 41.20 -11.12
C ALA A 42 29.59 41.07 -10.70
N ALA A 43 29.99 39.83 -10.35
CA ALA A 43 31.37 39.54 -9.96
C ALA A 43 32.36 39.77 -11.11
N LEU A 44 31.99 39.29 -12.32
CA LEU A 44 32.84 39.45 -13.51
C LEU A 44 32.95 40.92 -13.92
N ARG A 45 31.84 41.67 -13.90
CA ARG A 45 31.88 43.12 -14.19
C ARG A 45 32.80 43.85 -13.23
N SER A 46 32.67 43.58 -11.95
CA SER A 46 33.55 44.16 -10.92
C SER A 46 35.01 43.83 -11.15
N TYR A 47 35.31 42.56 -11.50
CA TYR A 47 36.69 42.12 -11.81
C TYR A 47 37.27 42.80 -13.04
N LEU A 48 36.50 42.86 -14.16
CA LEU A 48 36.97 43.51 -15.41
C LEU A 48 37.19 45.02 -15.22
N ILE A 49 36.29 45.72 -14.50
CA ILE A 49 36.45 47.12 -14.18
C ILE A 49 37.72 47.33 -13.30
N SER A 50 37.94 46.48 -12.32
CA SER A 50 39.15 46.52 -11.49
C SER A 50 40.45 46.35 -12.32
N GLN A 51 40.44 45.45 -13.33
CA GLN A 51 41.57 45.31 -14.26
C GLN A 51 41.78 46.57 -15.08
N VAL A 52 40.72 47.21 -15.59
CA VAL A 52 40.82 48.48 -16.31
C VAL A 52 41.38 49.55 -15.39
N ASP A 53 40.93 49.63 -14.13
CA ASP A 53 41.47 50.59 -13.14
C ASP A 53 42.97 50.42 -12.87
N LEU A 54 43.44 49.16 -12.77
CA LEU A 54 44.86 48.86 -12.64
C LEU A 54 45.66 49.32 -13.87
N GLN A 55 45.14 49.08 -15.09
CA GLN A 55 45.77 49.52 -16.33
C GLN A 55 45.87 51.06 -16.39
N LEU A 56 44.78 51.78 -16.06
CA LEU A 56 44.74 53.22 -16.03
C LEU A 56 45.76 53.80 -15.06
N ASN A 57 45.88 53.23 -13.86
CA ASN A 57 46.85 53.66 -12.85
C ASN A 57 48.29 53.45 -13.34
N ASN A 58 48.59 52.30 -13.97
CA ASN A 58 49.93 51.98 -14.48
C ASN A 58 50.30 52.91 -15.64
N ILE A 59 49.41 53.17 -16.55
CA ILE A 59 49.66 54.07 -17.68
C ILE A 59 49.83 55.52 -17.20
N SER A 60 48.96 55.96 -16.30
CA SER A 60 49.01 57.31 -15.74
C SER A 60 50.34 57.59 -15.01
N SER A 61 50.77 56.71 -14.14
CA SER A 61 52.02 56.84 -13.40
C SER A 61 53.22 56.87 -14.34
N THR A 62 53.23 56.02 -15.38
CA THR A 62 54.32 55.97 -16.39
C THR A 62 54.34 57.23 -17.24
N SER A 63 53.17 57.71 -17.66
CA SER A 63 53.00 58.88 -18.49
C SER A 63 53.40 60.15 -17.77
N LEU A 64 52.98 60.32 -16.51
CA LEU A 64 53.42 61.44 -15.66
C LEU A 64 54.89 61.44 -15.48
N THR A 65 55.58 60.36 -15.19
CA THR A 65 57.02 60.27 -15.01
C THR A 65 57.72 60.59 -16.32
N ARG A 66 57.26 60.22 -17.46
CA ARG A 66 57.84 60.52 -18.75
C ARG A 66 57.67 61.99 -19.12
N LEU A 67 56.49 62.55 -18.93
CA LEU A 67 56.15 63.94 -19.19
C LEU A 67 56.99 64.89 -18.27
N ASP A 68 57.14 64.47 -17.02
CA ASP A 68 57.99 65.23 -16.06
C ASP A 68 59.45 65.19 -16.45
N ARG A 69 60.00 64.05 -16.88
CA ARG A 69 61.38 63.91 -17.38
C ARG A 69 61.66 64.60 -18.73
N ALA A 70 60.64 64.59 -19.61
CA ALA A 70 60.80 65.24 -20.93
C ALA A 70 60.92 66.77 -20.82
N GLY A 71 60.70 67.28 -19.59
CA GLY A 71 60.72 68.71 -19.38
C GLY A 71 59.77 69.39 -20.32
N ILE A 72 58.47 69.37 -19.97
CA ILE A 72 57.62 70.39 -20.55
C ILE A 72 58.00 71.70 -19.92
N ALA A 73 59.21 72.09 -20.17
CA ALA A 73 59.66 73.45 -20.12
C ALA A 73 58.96 74.22 -21.22
N PRO A 74 58.54 75.39 -21.01
CA PRO A 74 57.44 76.05 -21.62
C PRO A 74 57.58 76.09 -23.14
N LEU A 75 56.72 75.36 -23.87
CA LEU A 75 56.39 75.68 -25.25
C LEU A 75 55.55 76.95 -25.31
N ILE A 76 55.57 77.75 -24.25
CA ILE A 76 55.02 79.11 -24.17
C ILE A 76 56.20 80.04 -24.32
N LYS A 77 56.70 80.16 -25.50
CA LYS A 77 57.36 81.43 -25.90
C LYS A 77 56.23 82.33 -26.40
N GLU A 78 56.14 83.43 -25.69
CA GLU A 78 55.42 84.62 -26.13
C GLU A 78 55.84 84.99 -27.58
N ASP A 79 55.00 84.54 -28.54
CA ASP A 79 54.77 85.15 -29.82
C ASP A 79 53.30 85.28 -29.98
N GLU A 80 52.80 86.50 -29.73
CA GLU A 80 51.37 86.89 -29.76
C GLU A 80 50.69 86.76 -31.10
N ASP A 81 51.40 86.33 -32.19
CA ASP A 81 50.84 86.28 -33.58
C ASP A 81 51.01 84.96 -34.29
N ALA A 82 51.34 83.87 -33.65
CA ALA A 82 51.37 82.55 -34.30
C ALA A 82 50.05 81.76 -33.99
N PRO A 83 49.26 81.39 -35.04
CA PRO A 83 48.11 80.53 -34.83
C PRO A 83 48.51 79.24 -34.15
N PHE A 84 47.94 78.97 -33.00
CA PHE A 84 48.07 77.71 -32.29
C PHE A 84 48.12 76.56 -33.28
N LYS A 85 49.23 76.01 -33.60
CA LYS A 85 49.32 74.75 -34.30
C LYS A 85 48.82 73.67 -33.37
N ILE A 86 47.59 73.36 -33.49
CA ILE A 86 47.04 72.14 -32.93
C ILE A 86 47.99 71.02 -33.37
N PHE A 87 48.72 70.41 -32.47
CA PHE A 87 49.50 69.22 -32.78
C PHE A 87 48.51 68.25 -33.48
N GLU A 88 48.78 67.93 -34.73
CA GLU A 88 48.11 66.85 -35.37
C GLU A 88 48.21 65.64 -34.52
N PRO A 89 47.08 65.01 -34.11
CA PRO A 89 47.17 63.84 -33.27
C PRO A 89 48.15 62.86 -33.98
N LEU A 90 49.12 62.33 -33.25
CA LEU A 90 49.93 61.24 -33.77
C LEU A 90 48.98 60.15 -34.24
N ARG A 91 48.71 60.19 -35.56
CA ARG A 91 47.89 59.16 -36.27
C ARG A 91 48.67 57.87 -36.11
N GLY A 92 48.20 57.12 -35.19
CA GLY A 92 49.05 56.02 -35.07
C GLY A 92 48.43 54.74 -34.67
N VAL A 93 48.32 54.25 -33.64
CA VAL A 93 47.94 52.87 -33.36
C VAL A 93 46.54 52.90 -32.76
N PRO A 94 45.58 52.20 -33.34
CA PRO A 94 44.24 52.06 -32.73
C PRO A 94 44.39 51.38 -31.37
N THR A 95 44.25 52.16 -30.32
CA THR A 95 44.30 51.67 -28.93
C THR A 95 43.01 51.98 -28.21
N SER A 96 42.56 51.05 -27.41
CA SER A 96 41.38 51.24 -26.53
C SER A 96 41.60 52.30 -25.44
N THR A 97 42.82 52.74 -25.28
CA THR A 97 43.23 53.74 -24.28
C THR A 97 43.55 55.07 -24.93
N SER A 98 42.98 56.15 -24.42
CA SER A 98 43.34 57.51 -24.82
C SER A 98 44.09 58.22 -23.72
N LEU A 99 45.08 59.01 -24.10
CA LEU A 99 45.76 59.96 -23.26
C LEU A 99 45.39 61.38 -23.74
N THR A 100 44.70 62.13 -22.92
CA THR A 100 44.24 63.49 -23.24
C THR A 100 44.93 64.47 -22.32
N LEU A 101 45.52 65.53 -22.90
CA LEU A 101 46.08 66.64 -22.18
C LEU A 101 45.18 67.86 -22.29
N LEU A 102 44.76 68.41 -21.15
CA LEU A 102 43.93 69.61 -21.08
C LEU A 102 44.65 70.75 -20.41
N ASP A 103 44.31 71.96 -20.71
CA ASP A 103 44.73 73.16 -19.99
C ASP A 103 43.97 73.30 -18.63
N VAL A 104 44.25 74.35 -17.90
CA VAL A 104 43.64 74.66 -16.57
C VAL A 104 42.13 74.89 -16.68
N ASP A 105 41.63 75.31 -17.84
CA ASP A 105 40.23 75.63 -18.12
C ASP A 105 39.48 74.44 -18.72
N GLY A 106 40.14 73.32 -19.00
CA GLY A 106 39.58 72.11 -19.53
C GLY A 106 39.55 72.04 -21.08
N ASN A 107 40.29 72.92 -21.76
CA ASN A 107 40.43 72.88 -23.23
C ASN A 107 41.47 71.85 -23.65
N LEU A 108 41.23 71.21 -24.81
CA LEU A 108 42.11 70.18 -25.33
C LEU A 108 43.43 70.77 -25.85
N ILE A 109 44.56 70.39 -25.27
CA ILE A 109 45.88 70.71 -25.75
C ILE A 109 46.42 69.68 -26.72
N GLY A 110 46.19 68.39 -26.42
CA GLY A 110 46.68 67.29 -27.24
C GLY A 110 45.98 65.93 -26.83
N GLN A 111 46.04 65.03 -27.78
CA GLN A 111 45.48 63.69 -27.59
C GLN A 111 46.35 62.64 -28.31
N VAL A 112 46.56 61.51 -27.63
CA VAL A 112 47.24 60.34 -28.19
C VAL A 112 46.40 59.10 -27.95
N GLY A 113 46.16 58.30 -28.98
CA GLY A 113 45.35 57.10 -28.90
C GLY A 113 43.85 57.39 -28.85
N GLY A 114 43.07 56.41 -28.45
CA GLY A 114 41.59 56.52 -28.33
C GLY A 114 40.85 56.40 -29.63
N GLU A 115 41.44 55.76 -30.65
CA GLU A 115 40.69 55.38 -31.86
C GLU A 115 40.17 53.97 -31.76
N LEU A 116 38.89 53.81 -31.59
CA LEU A 116 38.21 52.53 -31.61
C LEU A 116 37.13 52.54 -32.69
N GLY A 117 37.26 51.63 -33.68
CA GLY A 117 36.26 51.53 -34.75
C GLY A 117 36.07 52.80 -35.57
N GLY A 118 37.10 53.62 -35.76
CA GLY A 118 37.02 54.84 -36.52
C GLY A 118 36.40 56.03 -35.77
N LYS A 119 36.16 55.93 -34.50
CA LYS A 119 35.66 57.01 -33.65
C LYS A 119 36.69 57.31 -32.58
N THR A 120 37.09 58.58 -32.50
CA THR A 120 37.99 59.10 -31.49
C THR A 120 37.18 59.50 -30.27
N PHE A 121 37.63 59.04 -29.08
CA PHE A 121 37.02 59.50 -27.82
C PHE A 121 38.07 60.30 -27.04
N ALA A 122 37.73 61.53 -26.76
CA ALA A 122 38.49 62.40 -25.87
C ALA A 122 37.60 62.85 -24.73
N VAL A 123 38.16 62.86 -23.54
CA VAL A 123 37.49 63.43 -22.38
C VAL A 123 37.87 64.90 -22.30
N THR A 124 36.96 65.78 -22.64
CA THR A 124 37.18 67.25 -22.64
C THR A 124 36.26 67.95 -21.63
N GLY A 125 36.55 69.19 -21.30
CA GLY A 125 35.69 70.02 -20.43
C GLY A 125 35.88 69.82 -18.94
N LEU A 126 36.83 68.98 -18.49
CA LEU A 126 37.14 68.83 -17.07
C LEU A 126 38.10 69.89 -16.57
N LYS A 127 37.64 70.71 -15.64
CA LYS A 127 38.47 71.74 -15.00
C LYS A 127 39.25 71.19 -13.79
N ILE A 128 40.38 71.84 -13.45
CA ILE A 128 41.25 71.44 -12.33
C ILE A 128 40.48 71.23 -11.03
N ASP A 129 39.54 72.08 -10.69
CA ASP A 129 38.68 72.00 -9.49
C ASP A 129 37.83 70.76 -9.46
N GLN A 130 37.43 70.28 -10.62
CA GLN A 130 36.62 69.05 -10.77
C GLN A 130 37.51 67.80 -10.64
N VAL A 131 38.72 67.83 -11.18
CA VAL A 131 39.66 66.72 -11.08
C VAL A 131 40.10 66.50 -9.63
N ALA A 132 40.30 67.57 -8.85
CA ALA A 132 40.61 67.49 -7.42
C ALA A 132 39.56 66.70 -6.61
N LYS A 133 38.29 66.72 -7.03
CA LYS A 133 37.18 65.95 -6.38
C LYS A 133 37.33 64.43 -6.57
N TYR A 134 37.92 63.98 -7.65
CA TYR A 134 38.11 62.54 -7.92
C TYR A 134 39.26 61.92 -7.14
N LYS A 135 40.10 62.73 -6.49
CA LYS A 135 41.21 62.26 -5.61
C LYS A 135 42.09 61.18 -6.23
N ASN A 136 42.43 61.31 -7.49
CA ASN A 136 43.18 60.32 -8.24
C ASN A 136 42.53 58.91 -8.29
N LYS A 137 41.21 58.83 -8.21
CA LYS A 137 40.47 57.56 -8.36
C LYS A 137 39.85 57.50 -9.75
N PRO A 138 39.86 56.32 -10.39
CA PRO A 138 39.17 56.13 -11.65
C PRO A 138 37.65 56.38 -11.50
N PHE A 139 37.04 57.03 -12.50
CA PHE A 139 35.60 57.34 -12.58
C PHE A 139 35.05 56.92 -13.94
N THR A 140 33.75 56.65 -13.99
CA THR A 140 33.10 56.29 -15.24
C THR A 140 32.37 57.51 -15.81
N ILE A 141 32.49 57.67 -17.12
CA ILE A 141 31.74 58.66 -17.90
C ILE A 141 30.77 57.84 -18.77
N ASP A 142 29.47 58.09 -18.60
CA ASP A 142 28.45 57.40 -19.37
C ASP A 142 28.52 57.90 -20.85
N GLY A 143 28.44 56.97 -21.76
CA GLY A 143 28.48 57.26 -23.21
C GLY A 143 27.17 57.91 -23.66
N GLU A 144 27.23 59.11 -24.23
CA GLU A 144 26.06 59.76 -24.87
C GLU A 144 25.88 59.21 -26.28
N ASP A 145 24.61 59.16 -26.75
CA ASP A 145 24.19 58.80 -28.11
C ASP A 145 24.71 57.43 -28.61
N GLY A 146 24.67 56.41 -27.74
CA GLY A 146 25.04 55.04 -28.12
C GLY A 146 26.55 54.81 -28.23
N LYS A 147 27.36 55.75 -27.70
CA LYS A 147 28.79 55.53 -27.48
C LYS A 147 28.99 54.64 -26.26
N PRO A 148 30.09 53.83 -26.20
CA PRO A 148 30.40 53.04 -25.03
C PRO A 148 30.79 53.91 -23.84
N ASP A 149 30.50 53.42 -22.64
CA ASP A 149 30.97 53.99 -21.40
C ASP A 149 32.50 54.06 -21.41
N ILE A 150 33.05 55.09 -20.79
CA ILE A 150 34.50 55.33 -20.69
C ILE A 150 34.91 55.34 -19.23
N ARG A 151 35.95 54.57 -18.91
CA ARG A 151 36.59 54.61 -17.61
C ARG A 151 37.77 55.52 -17.67
N ALA A 152 37.84 56.57 -16.87
CA ALA A 152 38.85 57.59 -16.93
C ALA A 152 39.53 57.80 -15.58
N LEU A 153 40.82 58.12 -15.63
CA LEU A 153 41.64 58.60 -14.49
C LEU A 153 42.25 59.96 -14.88
N ALA A 154 41.86 60.98 -14.14
CA ALA A 154 42.38 62.33 -14.32
C ALA A 154 43.37 62.71 -13.22
N GLN A 155 44.50 63.25 -13.59
CA GLN A 155 45.53 63.71 -12.66
C GLN A 155 46.05 65.09 -13.10
N VAL A 156 46.26 65.93 -12.12
CA VAL A 156 46.89 67.26 -12.35
C VAL A 156 48.37 67.12 -12.55
N LEU A 157 48.91 67.78 -13.56
CA LEU A 157 50.34 67.79 -13.78
C LEU A 157 51.09 68.41 -12.60
N PRO A 158 52.29 67.91 -12.24
CA PRO A 158 53.08 68.44 -11.14
C PRO A 158 53.37 69.93 -11.27
N THR A 159 53.44 70.44 -12.48
CA THR A 159 53.63 71.87 -12.77
C THR A 159 52.38 72.72 -12.47
N GLY A 160 51.20 72.12 -12.25
CA GLY A 160 49.95 72.84 -12.04
C GLY A 160 49.37 73.48 -13.30
N MET A 161 49.98 73.32 -14.48
CA MET A 161 49.59 73.98 -15.71
C MET A 161 48.67 73.21 -16.61
N GLY A 162 48.16 72.08 -16.14
CA GLY A 162 47.26 71.25 -16.96
C GLY A 162 46.86 69.97 -16.28
N ILE A 163 46.00 69.19 -17.00
CA ILE A 163 45.39 67.94 -16.56
C ILE A 163 45.71 66.83 -17.57
N VAL A 164 46.19 65.71 -17.10
CA VAL A 164 46.39 64.50 -17.90
C VAL A 164 45.20 63.56 -17.58
N ILE A 165 44.49 63.12 -18.57
CA ILE A 165 43.42 62.16 -18.48
C ILE A 165 43.80 60.91 -19.26
N VAL A 166 43.90 59.80 -18.56
CA VAL A 166 44.00 58.48 -19.19
C VAL A 166 42.63 57.86 -19.16
N ALA A 167 42.12 57.49 -20.33
CA ALA A 167 40.77 56.90 -20.41
C ALA A 167 40.80 55.63 -21.25
N ASN A 168 39.94 54.66 -20.88
CA ASN A 168 39.79 53.42 -21.62
C ASN A 168 38.32 53.16 -21.90
N SER A 169 38.00 52.74 -23.12
CA SER A 169 36.63 52.35 -23.51
C SER A 169 36.23 51.06 -22.79
N LEU A 170 35.01 51.04 -22.25
CA LEU A 170 34.41 49.85 -21.67
C LEU A 170 33.71 48.97 -22.72
N GLU A 171 33.84 49.29 -24.01
CA GLU A 171 33.17 48.53 -25.11
C GLU A 171 33.56 47.05 -25.09
N ASP A 172 34.86 46.74 -24.85
CA ASP A 172 35.34 45.35 -24.80
C ASP A 172 34.82 44.60 -23.55
N VAL A 173 34.69 45.34 -22.43
CA VAL A 173 34.06 44.80 -21.21
C VAL A 173 32.59 44.46 -21.49
N ASP A 174 31.85 45.37 -22.10
CA ASP A 174 30.44 45.18 -22.43
C ASP A 174 30.20 44.09 -23.50
N LYS A 175 31.11 43.99 -24.47
CA LYS A 175 31.07 42.90 -25.47
C LYS A 175 31.30 41.56 -24.79
N THR A 176 32.27 41.43 -23.89
CA THR A 176 32.57 40.23 -23.16
C THR A 176 31.39 39.84 -22.28
N LEU A 177 30.79 40.79 -21.56
CA LEU A 177 29.62 40.55 -20.71
C LEU A 177 28.40 40.12 -21.52
N ARG A 178 28.19 40.73 -22.71
CA ARG A 178 27.09 40.35 -23.63
C ARG A 178 27.26 38.92 -24.18
N GLN A 179 28.47 38.57 -24.59
CA GLN A 179 28.78 37.21 -25.06
C GLN A 179 28.56 36.17 -23.96
N LEU A 180 29.01 36.44 -22.76
CA LEU A 180 28.82 35.54 -21.62
C LEU A 180 27.33 35.43 -21.22
N ARG A 181 26.58 36.53 -21.18
CA ARG A 181 25.13 36.48 -20.93
C ARG A 181 24.41 35.60 -21.96
N PHE A 182 24.77 35.74 -23.25
CA PHE A 182 24.21 34.88 -24.29
C PHE A 182 24.55 33.41 -24.05
N LEU A 183 25.79 33.10 -23.73
CA LEU A 183 26.25 31.75 -23.42
C LEU A 183 25.49 31.16 -22.19
N PHE A 184 25.39 31.92 -21.11
CA PHE A 184 24.68 31.49 -19.91
C PHE A 184 23.17 31.31 -20.17
N LEU A 185 22.56 32.16 -21.01
CA LEU A 185 21.17 32.00 -21.43
C LEU A 185 20.96 30.69 -22.18
N VAL A 186 21.81 30.37 -23.14
CA VAL A 186 21.74 29.13 -23.93
C VAL A 186 21.95 27.91 -23.01
N LEU A 187 22.99 27.92 -22.18
CA LEU A 187 23.26 26.85 -21.20
C LEU A 187 22.11 26.70 -20.21
N GLY A 188 21.55 27.81 -19.74
CA GLY A 188 20.39 27.81 -18.83
C GLY A 188 19.15 27.16 -19.46
N ILE A 189 18.86 27.48 -20.71
CA ILE A 189 17.74 26.83 -21.44
C ILE A 189 17.99 25.33 -21.61
N VAL A 190 19.19 24.93 -22.01
CA VAL A 190 19.55 23.51 -22.16
C VAL A 190 19.44 22.78 -20.80
N ALA A 191 19.93 23.40 -19.74
CA ALA A 191 19.82 22.82 -18.39
C ALA A 191 18.36 22.65 -17.94
N LEU A 192 17.51 23.67 -18.16
CA LEU A 192 16.07 23.61 -17.83
C LEU A 192 15.35 22.53 -18.62
N LEU A 193 15.61 22.40 -19.93
CA LEU A 193 15.05 21.34 -20.76
C LEU A 193 15.50 19.96 -20.28
N SER A 194 16.78 19.81 -19.96
CA SER A 194 17.33 18.57 -19.42
C SER A 194 16.68 18.19 -18.10
N VAL A 195 16.55 19.13 -17.18
CA VAL A 195 15.87 18.91 -15.88
C VAL A 195 14.41 18.55 -16.09
N ALA A 196 13.71 19.22 -16.97
CA ALA A 196 12.30 18.91 -17.28
C ALA A 196 12.13 17.49 -17.84
N LEU A 197 12.99 17.07 -18.78
CA LEU A 197 12.97 15.74 -19.37
C LEU A 197 13.32 14.64 -18.37
N VAL A 198 14.40 14.83 -17.61
CA VAL A 198 14.85 13.87 -16.58
C VAL A 198 13.82 13.77 -15.46
N SER A 199 13.30 14.90 -14.96
CA SER A 199 12.23 14.90 -13.95
C SER A 199 10.98 14.17 -14.43
N ARG A 200 10.55 14.43 -15.69
CA ARG A 200 9.42 13.73 -16.30
C ARG A 200 9.65 12.21 -16.34
N TRP A 201 10.85 11.79 -16.71
CA TRP A 201 11.21 10.38 -16.83
C TRP A 201 11.24 9.69 -15.46
N ILE A 202 11.93 10.28 -14.48
CA ILE A 202 12.03 9.73 -13.11
C ILE A 202 10.65 9.65 -12.45
N ILE A 203 9.85 10.72 -12.53
CA ILE A 203 8.52 10.77 -11.92
C ILE A 203 7.57 9.78 -12.61
N ALA A 204 7.66 9.60 -13.94
CA ALA A 204 6.84 8.62 -14.65
C ALA A 204 7.13 7.19 -14.19
N ILE A 205 8.41 6.84 -14.02
CA ILE A 205 8.79 5.50 -13.53
C ILE A 205 8.38 5.32 -12.07
N GLY A 206 8.63 6.34 -11.22
CA GLY A 206 8.35 6.26 -9.80
C GLY A 206 6.86 6.18 -9.44
N LEU A 207 5.98 6.79 -10.26
CA LEU A 207 4.53 6.78 -10.03
C LEU A 207 3.78 5.67 -10.76
N LYS A 208 4.40 4.96 -11.70
CA LYS A 208 3.77 3.87 -12.44
C LYS A 208 3.16 2.77 -11.54
N PRO A 209 3.78 2.36 -10.42
CA PRO A 209 3.18 1.38 -9.51
C PRO A 209 1.86 1.84 -8.86
N LEU A 210 1.65 3.16 -8.70
CA LEU A 210 0.40 3.69 -8.15
C LEU A 210 -0.78 3.55 -9.12
N GLU A 211 -0.54 3.62 -10.44
CA GLU A 211 -1.55 3.32 -11.46
C GLU A 211 -2.03 1.86 -11.33
N LYS A 212 -1.10 0.94 -10.99
CA LYS A 212 -1.44 -0.47 -10.76
C LYS A 212 -2.27 -0.69 -9.48
N VAL A 213 -2.06 0.15 -8.45
CA VAL A 213 -2.92 0.12 -7.25
C VAL A 213 -4.36 0.50 -7.60
N GLU A 214 -4.54 1.53 -8.44
CA GLU A 214 -5.86 1.97 -8.91
C GLU A 214 -6.57 0.86 -9.72
N GLU A 215 -5.89 0.28 -10.72
CA GLU A 215 -6.43 -0.83 -11.53
C GLU A 215 -6.82 -2.04 -10.66
N THR A 216 -5.96 -2.42 -9.68
CA THR A 216 -6.25 -3.54 -8.78
C THR A 216 -7.41 -3.22 -7.84
N ALA A 217 -7.51 -1.99 -7.34
CA ALA A 217 -8.62 -1.56 -6.50
C ALA A 217 -9.95 -1.59 -7.28
N GLU A 218 -9.96 -1.20 -8.56
CA GLU A 218 -11.13 -1.27 -9.43
C GLU A 218 -11.54 -2.73 -9.71
N ALA A 219 -10.57 -3.63 -9.96
CA ALA A 219 -10.83 -5.06 -10.11
C ALA A 219 -11.48 -5.66 -8.86
N ILE A 220 -10.98 -5.32 -7.67
CA ILE A 220 -11.55 -5.77 -6.40
C ILE A 220 -12.96 -5.20 -6.20
N ALA A 221 -13.18 -3.92 -6.50
CA ALA A 221 -14.48 -3.29 -6.39
C ALA A 221 -15.52 -3.92 -7.35
N SER A 222 -15.07 -4.45 -8.49
CA SER A 222 -15.91 -5.20 -9.44
C SER A 222 -16.15 -6.67 -9.04
N GLY A 223 -15.52 -7.14 -7.94
CA GLY A 223 -15.73 -8.45 -7.35
C GLY A 223 -14.59 -9.46 -7.54
N ASP A 224 -13.51 -9.11 -8.22
CA ASP A 224 -12.33 -9.97 -8.34
C ASP A 224 -11.43 -9.83 -7.11
N LEU A 225 -11.75 -10.61 -6.07
CA LEU A 225 -10.96 -10.65 -4.83
C LEU A 225 -9.61 -11.37 -4.98
N SER A 226 -9.38 -12.04 -6.12
CA SER A 226 -8.11 -12.72 -6.42
C SER A 226 -7.06 -11.79 -7.00
N ALA A 227 -7.46 -10.59 -7.45
CA ALA A 227 -6.56 -9.59 -8.00
C ALA A 227 -5.45 -9.22 -7.00
N ARG A 228 -4.21 -9.12 -7.49
CA ARG A 228 -3.04 -8.77 -6.68
C ARG A 228 -2.20 -7.71 -7.37
N LEU A 229 -1.58 -6.88 -6.56
CA LEU A 229 -0.59 -5.93 -7.02
C LEU A 229 0.68 -6.67 -7.47
N PRO A 230 1.30 -6.26 -8.58
CA PRO A 230 2.54 -6.86 -9.03
C PRO A 230 3.66 -6.65 -8.01
N ALA A 231 4.56 -7.62 -7.92
CA ALA A 231 5.68 -7.55 -6.99
C ALA A 231 6.56 -6.32 -7.28
N ALA A 232 6.77 -5.50 -6.27
CA ALA A 232 7.68 -4.35 -6.31
C ALA A 232 8.88 -4.61 -5.40
N LYS A 233 9.99 -3.88 -5.62
CA LYS A 233 11.20 -4.02 -4.80
C LYS A 233 10.85 -3.67 -3.35
N GLN A 234 11.05 -4.60 -2.43
CA GLN A 234 10.69 -4.47 -1.01
C GLN A 234 11.42 -3.33 -0.29
N ASP A 235 12.60 -2.93 -0.78
CA ASP A 235 13.40 -1.85 -0.21
C ASP A 235 12.85 -0.44 -0.50
N THR A 236 11.79 -0.33 -1.30
CA THR A 236 11.14 0.95 -1.63
C THR A 236 9.85 1.15 -0.81
N GLU A 237 9.44 2.41 -0.60
CA GLU A 237 8.19 2.76 0.07
C GLU A 237 6.98 2.15 -0.64
N VAL A 238 7.00 2.16 -1.96
CA VAL A 238 5.95 1.58 -2.81
C VAL A 238 5.96 0.05 -2.71
N GLY A 239 7.13 -0.58 -2.62
CA GLY A 239 7.25 -2.03 -2.42
C GLY A 239 6.68 -2.49 -1.08
N ARG A 240 6.96 -1.75 0.00
CA ARG A 240 6.38 -2.02 1.32
C ARG A 240 4.86 -1.84 1.33
N LEU A 241 4.36 -0.78 0.67
CA LEU A 241 2.93 -0.55 0.50
C LEU A 241 2.27 -1.72 -0.26
N THR A 242 2.85 -2.14 -1.38
CA THR A 242 2.36 -3.26 -2.20
C THR A 242 2.27 -4.56 -1.39
N THR A 243 3.31 -4.88 -0.61
CA THR A 243 3.34 -6.06 0.25
C THR A 243 2.25 -6.02 1.32
N SER A 244 2.10 -4.88 1.99
CA SER A 244 1.07 -4.69 3.03
C SER A 244 -0.34 -4.79 2.45
N LEU A 245 -0.58 -4.20 1.28
CA LEU A 245 -1.87 -4.30 0.57
C LEU A 245 -2.15 -5.73 0.13
N ASN A 246 -1.20 -6.45 -0.45
CA ASN A 246 -1.40 -7.85 -0.85
C ASN A 246 -1.69 -8.75 0.37
N THR A 247 -1.05 -8.51 1.51
CA THR A 247 -1.34 -9.22 2.76
C THR A 247 -2.76 -8.93 3.24
N MET A 248 -3.20 -7.67 3.20
CA MET A 248 -4.57 -7.28 3.55
C MET A 248 -5.59 -7.95 2.62
N LEU A 249 -5.35 -7.92 1.31
CA LEU A 249 -6.20 -8.54 0.30
C LEU A 249 -6.32 -10.06 0.51
N GLY A 250 -5.22 -10.74 0.84
CA GLY A 250 -5.23 -12.15 1.17
C GLY A 250 -6.14 -12.47 2.36
N ARG A 251 -6.08 -11.68 3.43
CA ARG A 251 -6.97 -11.85 4.60
C ARG A 251 -8.44 -11.59 4.27
N ILE A 252 -8.71 -10.61 3.42
CA ILE A 252 -10.07 -10.31 2.95
C ILE A 252 -10.62 -11.50 2.16
N GLU A 253 -9.88 -12.01 1.18
CA GLU A 253 -10.28 -13.17 0.37
C GLU A 253 -10.54 -14.41 1.23
N GLU A 254 -9.64 -14.71 2.18
CA GLU A 254 -9.81 -15.79 3.14
C GLU A 254 -11.10 -15.62 3.96
N SER A 255 -11.34 -14.42 4.51
CA SER A 255 -12.55 -14.11 5.28
C SER A 255 -13.82 -14.29 4.46
N PHE A 256 -13.82 -13.82 3.21
CA PHE A 256 -14.96 -14.02 2.30
C PHE A 256 -15.18 -15.51 1.97
N THR A 257 -14.10 -16.25 1.74
CA THR A 257 -14.16 -17.69 1.46
C THR A 257 -14.76 -18.46 2.65
N VAL A 258 -14.33 -18.17 3.85
CA VAL A 258 -14.86 -18.75 5.09
C VAL A 258 -16.36 -18.41 5.22
N ARG A 259 -16.73 -17.15 4.97
CA ARG A 259 -18.12 -16.70 5.04
C ARG A 259 -19.02 -17.40 4.03
N ILE A 260 -18.59 -17.53 2.77
CA ILE A 260 -19.35 -18.23 1.72
C ILE A 260 -19.56 -19.70 2.10
N LYS A 261 -18.48 -20.39 2.53
CA LYS A 261 -18.58 -21.78 3.00
C LYS A 261 -19.53 -21.93 4.20
N SER A 262 -19.52 -20.97 5.12
CA SER A 262 -20.43 -20.96 6.27
C SER A 262 -21.88 -20.75 5.84
N GLU A 263 -22.13 -19.83 4.89
CA GLU A 263 -23.48 -19.59 4.35
C GLU A 263 -24.02 -20.80 3.60
N GLU A 264 -23.17 -21.47 2.81
CA GLU A 264 -23.56 -22.71 2.11
C GLU A 264 -23.90 -23.84 3.08
N LYS A 265 -23.10 -24.00 4.17
CA LYS A 265 -23.41 -24.96 5.23
C LYS A 265 -24.72 -24.65 5.89
N LEU A 266 -24.99 -23.38 6.21
CA LEU A 266 -26.25 -22.94 6.82
C LEU A 266 -27.44 -23.19 5.88
N ARG A 267 -27.32 -22.87 4.60
CA ARG A 267 -28.40 -23.12 3.61
C ARG A 267 -28.71 -24.60 3.49
N ARG A 268 -27.71 -25.48 3.42
CA ARG A 268 -27.93 -26.94 3.42
C ARG A 268 -28.61 -27.38 4.68
N PHE A 269 -28.11 -26.95 5.85
CA PHE A 269 -28.71 -27.28 7.14
C PHE A 269 -30.21 -26.92 7.22
N VAL A 270 -30.56 -25.70 6.79
CA VAL A 270 -31.99 -25.27 6.78
C VAL A 270 -32.84 -26.09 5.80
N ALA A 271 -32.31 -26.40 4.62
CA ALA A 271 -32.99 -27.22 3.64
C ALA A 271 -33.24 -28.62 4.16
N ASP A 272 -32.20 -29.28 4.69
CA ASP A 272 -32.29 -30.65 5.21
C ASP A 272 -33.21 -30.74 6.42
N ALA A 273 -33.07 -29.80 7.37
CA ALA A 273 -34.00 -29.71 8.52
C ALA A 273 -35.46 -29.53 8.10
N SER A 274 -35.69 -28.70 7.08
CA SER A 274 -37.06 -28.48 6.54
C SER A 274 -37.63 -29.75 5.91
N HIS A 275 -36.82 -30.54 5.22
CA HIS A 275 -37.22 -31.81 4.65
C HIS A 275 -37.55 -32.84 5.72
N GLU A 276 -36.67 -33.00 6.74
CA GLU A 276 -36.86 -33.97 7.80
C GLU A 276 -37.99 -33.63 8.76
N LEU A 277 -38.32 -32.34 8.93
CA LEU A 277 -39.52 -31.92 9.69
C LEU A 277 -40.82 -32.09 8.91
N ARG A 278 -40.79 -31.94 7.57
CA ARG A 278 -41.98 -32.04 6.74
C ARG A 278 -42.52 -33.46 6.72
N THR A 279 -41.68 -34.47 6.72
CA THR A 279 -42.08 -35.90 6.63
C THR A 279 -42.96 -36.34 7.79
N PRO A 280 -42.58 -36.21 9.08
CA PRO A 280 -43.41 -36.58 10.21
C PRO A 280 -44.66 -35.71 10.32
N LEU A 281 -44.54 -34.41 10.00
CA LEU A 281 -45.71 -33.51 9.99
C LEU A 281 -46.76 -33.95 8.96
N THR A 282 -46.35 -34.42 7.79
CA THR A 282 -47.26 -34.94 6.76
C THR A 282 -47.88 -36.25 7.22
N ALA A 283 -47.13 -37.11 7.92
CA ALA A 283 -47.66 -38.35 8.50
C ALA A 283 -48.72 -38.06 9.59
N ILE A 284 -48.41 -37.15 10.54
CA ILE A 284 -49.38 -36.71 11.57
C ILE A 284 -50.64 -36.17 10.92
N ARG A 285 -50.54 -35.28 9.93
CA ARG A 285 -51.66 -34.71 9.21
C ARG A 285 -52.46 -35.80 8.49
N GLY A 286 -51.79 -36.77 7.84
CA GLY A 286 -52.44 -37.90 7.18
C GLY A 286 -53.25 -38.81 8.14
N PHE A 287 -52.60 -39.08 9.30
CA PHE A 287 -53.30 -39.88 10.34
C PHE A 287 -54.57 -39.14 10.89
N ALA A 288 -54.43 -37.86 11.15
CA ALA A 288 -55.48 -37.01 11.62
C ALA A 288 -56.66 -36.93 10.57
N GLU A 289 -56.34 -36.85 9.26
CA GLU A 289 -57.23 -36.79 8.16
C GLU A 289 -58.03 -38.15 8.03
N LEU A 290 -57.31 -39.29 8.15
CA LEU A 290 -57.91 -40.62 8.13
C LEU A 290 -58.94 -40.77 9.26
N HIS A 291 -58.68 -40.27 10.45
CA HIS A 291 -59.64 -40.26 11.57
C HIS A 291 -60.85 -39.39 11.27
N ARG A 292 -60.62 -38.17 10.75
CA ARG A 292 -61.72 -37.24 10.42
C ARG A 292 -62.59 -37.75 9.34
N GLN A 293 -62.10 -38.49 8.35
CA GLN A 293 -62.87 -39.09 7.27
C GLN A 293 -63.67 -40.38 7.69
N GLY A 294 -63.49 -40.81 8.94
CA GLY A 294 -64.13 -42.00 9.44
C GLY A 294 -63.56 -43.31 8.86
N ALA A 295 -62.39 -43.28 8.26
CA ALA A 295 -61.74 -44.46 7.69
C ALA A 295 -61.18 -45.39 8.78
N VAL A 296 -61.09 -44.94 10.02
CA VAL A 296 -60.66 -45.72 11.20
C VAL A 296 -61.84 -45.94 12.10
N ILE A 297 -62.35 -47.18 12.10
CA ILE A 297 -63.51 -47.58 12.87
C ILE A 297 -63.12 -48.58 13.95
N GLY A 298 -63.51 -48.32 15.20
CA GLY A 298 -63.25 -49.15 16.37
C GLY A 298 -62.20 -48.55 17.30
N GLU A 299 -62.37 -48.82 18.60
CA GLU A 299 -61.53 -48.23 19.67
C GLU A 299 -60.08 -48.63 19.54
N ASP A 300 -59.76 -49.86 19.21
CA ASP A 300 -58.40 -50.38 19.10
C ASP A 300 -57.59 -49.69 17.96
N LYS A 301 -58.27 -49.52 16.77
CA LYS A 301 -57.65 -48.86 15.63
C LYS A 301 -57.46 -47.36 15.86
N THR A 302 -58.43 -46.74 16.57
CA THR A 302 -58.28 -45.33 16.97
C THR A 302 -57.13 -45.15 17.94
N LYS A 303 -56.95 -46.06 18.89
CA LYS A 303 -55.80 -46.06 19.84
C LYS A 303 -54.46 -46.27 19.14
N GLU A 304 -54.43 -47.20 18.17
CA GLU A 304 -53.22 -47.39 17.32
C GLU A 304 -52.86 -46.13 16.55
N LEU A 305 -53.85 -45.45 15.96
CA LEU A 305 -53.61 -44.22 15.20
C LEU A 305 -53.12 -43.07 16.08
N ILE A 306 -53.73 -42.92 17.29
CA ILE A 306 -53.25 -41.93 18.25
C ILE A 306 -51.80 -42.24 18.70
N ASN A 307 -51.45 -43.48 18.96
CA ASN A 307 -50.10 -43.89 19.29
C ASN A 307 -49.10 -43.59 18.15
N ARG A 308 -49.50 -43.72 16.88
CA ARG A 308 -48.68 -43.31 15.72
C ARG A 308 -48.48 -41.82 15.68
N ILE A 309 -49.52 -41.01 15.92
CA ILE A 309 -49.41 -39.54 16.01
C ILE A 309 -48.46 -39.14 17.13
N GLU A 310 -48.62 -39.77 18.32
CA GLU A 310 -47.79 -39.52 19.48
C GLU A 310 -46.30 -39.83 19.20
N LYS A 311 -45.98 -41.00 18.60
CA LYS A 311 -44.65 -41.38 18.17
C LYS A 311 -44.02 -40.37 17.23
N GLU A 312 -44.75 -39.92 16.21
CA GLU A 312 -44.25 -38.92 15.27
C GLU A 312 -44.07 -37.55 15.93
N SER A 313 -44.88 -37.18 16.90
CA SER A 313 -44.72 -35.93 17.68
C SER A 313 -43.51 -35.99 18.58
N ILE A 314 -43.25 -37.08 19.26
CA ILE A 314 -42.04 -37.29 20.07
C ILE A 314 -40.78 -37.24 19.19
N ARG A 315 -40.84 -37.93 18.03
CA ARG A 315 -39.74 -37.89 17.04
C ARG A 315 -39.44 -36.48 16.57
N MET A 316 -40.46 -35.66 16.29
CA MET A 316 -40.27 -34.24 15.92
C MET A 316 -39.61 -33.44 17.05
N SER A 317 -40.05 -33.66 18.30
CA SER A 317 -39.45 -32.97 19.47
C SER A 317 -37.98 -33.30 19.58
N THR A 318 -37.60 -34.58 19.52
CA THR A 318 -36.20 -35.01 19.55
C THR A 318 -35.40 -34.39 18.38
N LEU A 319 -35.97 -34.39 17.15
CA LEU A 319 -35.30 -33.77 15.99
C LEU A 319 -35.03 -32.28 16.21
N VAL A 320 -36.01 -31.53 16.76
CA VAL A 320 -35.83 -30.09 17.07
C VAL A 320 -34.77 -29.88 18.14
N GLU A 321 -34.77 -30.71 19.20
CA GLU A 321 -33.75 -30.66 20.25
C GLU A 321 -32.32 -30.92 19.68
N ASP A 322 -32.20 -31.93 18.81
CA ASP A 322 -30.94 -32.27 18.12
C ASP A 322 -30.46 -31.12 17.24
N LEU A 323 -31.35 -30.49 16.48
CA LEU A 323 -31.05 -29.33 15.64
C LEU A 323 -30.59 -28.12 16.47
N LEU A 324 -31.30 -27.86 17.58
CA LEU A 324 -30.92 -26.76 18.49
C LEU A 324 -29.58 -27.03 19.16
N LEU A 325 -29.26 -28.27 19.51
CA LEU A 325 -27.96 -28.66 20.07
C LEU A 325 -26.85 -28.41 19.05
N LEU A 326 -27.01 -28.91 17.83
CA LEU A 326 -26.01 -28.70 16.76
C LEU A 326 -25.79 -27.20 16.47
N ALA A 327 -26.88 -26.40 16.43
CA ALA A 327 -26.75 -24.95 16.26
C ALA A 327 -26.03 -24.25 17.41
N ARG A 328 -26.18 -24.74 18.63
CA ARG A 328 -25.42 -24.21 19.82
C ARG A 328 -23.96 -24.62 19.79
N LEU A 329 -23.64 -25.84 19.40
CA LEU A 329 -22.25 -26.33 19.28
C LEU A 329 -21.51 -25.62 18.15
N ASP A 330 -22.16 -25.32 17.01
CA ASP A 330 -21.58 -24.55 15.91
C ASP A 330 -21.22 -23.09 16.33
N GLN A 331 -21.82 -22.55 17.40
CA GLN A 331 -21.57 -21.17 17.90
C GLN A 331 -20.44 -21.08 18.93
N SER A 332 -19.65 -22.13 19.13
CA SER A 332 -18.51 -22.17 20.08
C SER A 332 -18.87 -21.71 21.50
N ARG A 333 -20.07 -22.06 22.00
CA ARG A 333 -20.38 -21.83 23.42
C ARG A 333 -19.55 -22.80 24.25
N GLU A 334 -18.84 -22.25 25.21
CA GLU A 334 -18.06 -23.02 26.18
C GLU A 334 -18.96 -24.08 26.82
N LEU A 335 -18.58 -25.36 26.65
CA LEU A 335 -19.15 -26.47 27.37
C LEU A 335 -18.61 -26.45 28.81
N ALA A 336 -19.36 -27.04 29.74
CA ALA A 336 -18.81 -27.30 31.06
C ALA A 336 -17.53 -28.16 30.91
N ASN A 337 -16.48 -27.82 31.64
CA ASN A 337 -15.20 -28.50 31.58
C ASN A 337 -14.85 -29.06 32.94
N ASP A 338 -15.77 -29.88 33.47
CA ASP A 338 -15.63 -30.50 34.77
C ASP A 338 -15.03 -31.91 34.65
N PRO A 339 -14.38 -32.42 35.71
CA PRO A 339 -13.94 -33.82 35.73
C PRO A 339 -15.16 -34.78 35.71
N VAL A 340 -15.22 -35.64 34.69
CA VAL A 340 -16.29 -36.64 34.52
C VAL A 340 -15.73 -38.03 34.70
N ASP A 341 -16.31 -38.77 35.67
CA ASP A 341 -16.05 -40.19 35.89
C ASP A 341 -16.72 -41.04 34.79
N LEU A 342 -15.90 -41.52 33.84
CA LEU A 342 -16.40 -42.34 32.73
C LEU A 342 -16.94 -43.69 33.19
N ASN A 343 -16.43 -44.29 34.26
CA ASN A 343 -16.87 -45.58 34.74
C ASN A 343 -18.33 -45.52 35.21
N THR A 344 -18.65 -44.51 36.01
CA THR A 344 -20.03 -44.26 36.48
C THR A 344 -20.93 -43.93 35.30
N LEU A 345 -20.51 -42.99 34.40
CA LEU A 345 -21.33 -42.55 33.29
C LEU A 345 -21.63 -43.65 32.29
N ILE A 346 -20.66 -44.50 31.92
CA ILE A 346 -20.85 -45.62 31.01
C ILE A 346 -21.79 -46.65 31.64
N THR A 347 -21.68 -46.90 32.94
CA THR A 347 -22.56 -47.83 33.65
C THR A 347 -24.03 -47.37 33.63
N GLU A 348 -24.29 -46.08 33.84
CA GLU A 348 -25.64 -45.48 33.76
C GLU A 348 -26.22 -45.58 32.35
N VAL A 349 -25.41 -45.25 31.32
CA VAL A 349 -25.83 -45.33 29.93
C VAL A 349 -26.14 -46.77 29.51
N ILE A 350 -25.32 -47.75 29.93
CA ILE A 350 -25.57 -49.19 29.70
C ILE A 350 -26.89 -49.64 30.36
N ALA A 351 -27.14 -49.22 31.62
CA ALA A 351 -28.38 -49.60 32.31
C ALA A 351 -29.62 -49.09 31.57
N SER A 352 -29.56 -47.82 31.10
CA SER A 352 -30.63 -47.20 30.28
C SER A 352 -30.77 -47.90 28.94
N ALA A 353 -29.68 -48.23 28.27
CA ALA A 353 -29.73 -48.91 26.96
C ALA A 353 -30.24 -50.34 27.07
N ARG A 354 -29.94 -51.10 28.13
CA ARG A 354 -30.50 -52.43 28.38
C ARG A 354 -32.01 -52.39 28.64
N ALA A 355 -32.49 -51.40 29.37
CA ALA A 355 -33.90 -51.20 29.62
C ALA A 355 -34.70 -50.86 28.32
N ALA A 356 -34.10 -50.04 27.45
CA ALA A 356 -34.69 -49.64 26.19
C ALA A 356 -34.65 -50.72 25.08
N GLY A 357 -33.75 -51.73 25.17
CA GLY A 357 -33.58 -52.76 24.17
C GLY A 357 -33.01 -54.06 24.75
N PRO A 358 -33.81 -54.88 25.44
CA PRO A 358 -33.33 -56.08 26.12
C PRO A 358 -32.80 -57.19 25.18
N ASN A 359 -33.06 -57.08 23.90
CA ASN A 359 -32.70 -58.09 22.89
C ASN A 359 -31.26 -57.96 22.34
N HIS A 360 -30.49 -56.94 22.78
CA HIS A 360 -29.07 -56.78 22.42
C HIS A 360 -28.24 -56.96 23.69
N PRO A 361 -27.42 -58.02 23.79
CA PRO A 361 -26.50 -58.20 24.91
C PRO A 361 -25.43 -57.10 24.89
N ILE A 362 -25.29 -56.35 25.98
CA ILE A 362 -24.31 -55.30 26.12
C ILE A 362 -23.27 -55.76 27.16
N GLU A 363 -22.02 -55.88 26.75
CA GLU A 363 -20.90 -56.22 27.66
C GLU A 363 -20.05 -55.01 27.94
N LEU A 364 -19.64 -54.87 29.18
CA LEU A 364 -18.70 -53.86 29.62
C LEU A 364 -17.31 -54.49 29.79
N ASN A 365 -16.31 -53.98 29.10
CA ASN A 365 -14.93 -54.42 29.19
C ASN A 365 -14.06 -53.23 29.63
N MET A 366 -13.99 -53.01 30.92
CA MET A 366 -13.20 -51.93 31.51
C MET A 366 -12.28 -52.50 32.59
N GLY A 367 -11.12 -51.84 32.76
CA GLY A 367 -10.23 -52.10 33.87
C GLY A 367 -10.84 -51.71 35.24
N ILE A 368 -10.14 -51.99 36.31
CA ILE A 368 -10.55 -51.64 37.69
C ILE A 368 -10.25 -50.17 38.00
N GLU A 369 -9.45 -49.51 37.19
CA GLU A 369 -9.02 -48.13 37.40
C GLU A 369 -10.13 -47.13 37.06
N GLU A 370 -10.26 -46.09 37.87
CA GLU A 370 -11.16 -44.96 37.57
C GLU A 370 -10.58 -44.09 36.44
N ILE A 371 -11.38 -43.82 35.43
CA ILE A 371 -10.98 -43.04 34.25
C ILE A 371 -11.76 -41.73 34.27
N PHE A 372 -11.04 -40.62 34.34
CA PHE A 372 -11.61 -39.28 34.30
C PHE A 372 -11.27 -38.57 32.99
N VAL A 373 -12.22 -37.83 32.46
CA VAL A 373 -12.03 -36.88 31.36
C VAL A 373 -12.58 -35.53 31.76
N LEU A 374 -12.03 -34.44 31.17
CA LEU A 374 -12.59 -33.12 31.34
C LEU A 374 -13.71 -32.91 30.29
N GLY A 375 -14.90 -32.45 30.74
CA GLY A 375 -15.99 -32.21 29.82
C GLY A 375 -17.35 -32.00 30.50
N ASP A 376 -18.37 -31.91 29.66
CA ASP A 376 -19.77 -31.81 30.04
C ASP A 376 -20.36 -33.23 30.19
N SER A 377 -20.62 -33.65 31.42
CA SER A 377 -21.16 -34.98 31.71
C SER A 377 -22.44 -35.30 30.96
N GLN A 378 -23.37 -34.32 30.83
CA GLN A 378 -24.63 -34.50 30.10
C GLN A 378 -24.42 -34.72 28.59
N ARG A 379 -23.44 -34.03 28.04
CA ARG A 379 -23.13 -34.17 26.59
C ARG A 379 -22.38 -35.47 26.30
N ILE A 380 -21.46 -35.88 27.17
CA ILE A 380 -20.76 -37.16 27.03
C ILE A 380 -21.77 -38.31 27.20
N HIS A 381 -22.72 -38.20 28.16
CA HIS A 381 -23.82 -39.15 28.29
C HIS A 381 -24.64 -39.26 26.97
N GLN A 382 -24.99 -38.12 26.36
CA GLN A 382 -25.74 -38.08 25.11
C GLN A 382 -24.96 -38.73 23.94
N VAL A 383 -23.66 -38.53 23.86
CA VAL A 383 -22.77 -39.16 22.87
C VAL A 383 -22.83 -40.70 23.00
N LEU A 384 -22.60 -41.21 24.22
CA LEU A 384 -22.65 -42.64 24.47
C LEU A 384 -24.04 -43.25 24.22
N ALA A 385 -25.09 -42.55 24.64
CA ALA A 385 -26.47 -42.95 24.38
C ALA A 385 -26.77 -43.03 22.86
N ASN A 386 -26.30 -42.06 22.06
CA ASN A 386 -26.41 -42.06 20.60
C ASN A 386 -25.70 -43.23 19.95
N LEU A 387 -24.45 -43.55 20.40
CA LEU A 387 -23.72 -44.69 19.84
C LEU A 387 -24.42 -46.03 20.19
N LEU A 388 -24.90 -46.20 21.40
CA LEU A 388 -25.62 -47.41 21.78
C LEU A 388 -26.98 -47.53 21.09
N ALA A 389 -27.71 -46.42 20.93
CA ALA A 389 -28.96 -46.39 20.17
C ALA A 389 -28.72 -46.77 18.68
N ASN A 390 -27.61 -46.22 18.11
CA ASN A 390 -27.20 -46.55 16.74
C ASN A 390 -26.89 -48.04 16.58
N ALA A 391 -26.07 -48.61 17.48
CA ALA A 391 -25.73 -50.04 17.47
C ALA A 391 -26.97 -50.92 17.55
N ARG A 392 -27.98 -50.57 18.39
CA ARG A 392 -29.23 -51.34 18.52
C ARG A 392 -30.16 -51.18 17.32
N THR A 393 -30.26 -50.01 16.76
CA THR A 393 -31.21 -49.72 15.70
C THR A 393 -30.78 -50.27 14.35
N HIS A 394 -29.47 -50.30 14.12
CA HIS A 394 -28.88 -50.64 12.82
C HIS A 394 -28.27 -52.05 12.78
N THR A 395 -28.43 -52.84 13.85
CA THR A 395 -27.97 -54.22 13.87
C THR A 395 -29.12 -55.19 14.10
N PRO A 396 -29.03 -56.45 13.68
CA PRO A 396 -30.04 -57.48 13.95
C PRO A 396 -30.20 -57.76 15.44
N ILE A 397 -31.39 -58.21 15.84
CA ILE A 397 -31.65 -58.70 17.21
C ILE A 397 -30.66 -59.79 17.56
N GLY A 398 -30.08 -59.73 18.77
CA GLY A 398 -29.04 -60.65 19.22
C GLY A 398 -27.60 -60.23 18.93
N THR A 399 -27.43 -59.12 18.23
CA THR A 399 -26.07 -58.52 18.02
C THR A 399 -25.47 -58.13 19.36
N LYS A 400 -24.28 -58.60 19.63
CA LYS A 400 -23.48 -58.27 20.85
C LYS A 400 -22.88 -56.89 20.68
N ILE A 401 -23.05 -56.03 21.69
CA ILE A 401 -22.47 -54.73 21.76
C ILE A 401 -21.43 -54.73 22.89
N THR A 402 -20.23 -54.30 22.66
CA THR A 402 -19.19 -54.21 23.65
C THR A 402 -18.74 -52.76 23.85
N ILE A 403 -18.65 -52.31 25.08
CA ILE A 403 -18.09 -50.99 25.41
C ILE A 403 -16.81 -51.22 26.17
N SER A 404 -15.75 -50.51 25.78
CA SER A 404 -14.46 -50.48 26.46
C SER A 404 -13.97 -49.06 26.65
N ALA A 405 -13.24 -48.80 27.70
CA ALA A 405 -12.55 -47.55 27.94
C ALA A 405 -11.11 -47.82 28.35
N SER A 406 -10.21 -47.01 27.82
CA SER A 406 -8.78 -47.10 28.14
C SER A 406 -8.15 -45.71 28.22
N GLN A 407 -7.26 -45.55 29.20
CA GLN A 407 -6.48 -44.33 29.39
C GLN A 407 -5.08 -44.52 28.85
N GLY A 408 -4.75 -43.75 27.82
CA GLY A 408 -3.39 -43.69 27.28
C GLY A 408 -2.61 -42.48 27.81
N ILE A 409 -1.37 -42.31 27.36
CA ILE A 409 -0.52 -41.18 27.78
C ILE A 409 -1.06 -39.86 27.24
N ASN A 410 -1.44 -39.82 25.98
CA ASN A 410 -1.86 -38.58 25.28
C ASN A 410 -3.37 -38.46 25.13
N GLU A 411 -4.11 -39.53 25.21
CA GLU A 411 -5.55 -39.54 25.02
C GLU A 411 -6.23 -40.64 25.87
N THR A 412 -7.49 -40.39 26.23
CA THR A 412 -8.39 -41.38 26.78
C THR A 412 -9.36 -41.81 25.69
N THR A 413 -9.57 -43.09 25.49
CA THR A 413 -10.46 -43.62 24.47
C THR A 413 -11.63 -44.37 25.04
N VAL A 414 -12.81 -44.19 24.44
CA VAL A 414 -13.99 -45.03 24.71
C VAL A 414 -14.44 -45.66 23.41
N GLU A 415 -14.51 -46.97 23.33
CA GLU A 415 -14.91 -47.73 22.17
C GLU A 415 -16.29 -48.35 22.36
N VAL A 416 -17.15 -48.19 21.36
CA VAL A 416 -18.44 -48.91 21.25
C VAL A 416 -18.37 -49.79 20.00
N SER A 417 -18.34 -51.09 20.19
CA SER A 417 -18.17 -52.10 19.14
C SER A 417 -19.43 -52.97 19.03
N ASP A 418 -19.88 -53.25 17.83
CA ASP A 418 -20.93 -54.20 17.50
C ASP A 418 -20.43 -55.28 16.50
N ASN A 419 -21.00 -56.44 16.57
CA ASN A 419 -20.77 -57.55 15.64
C ASN A 419 -21.89 -57.63 14.56
N GLY A 420 -22.38 -56.50 14.13
CA GLY A 420 -23.43 -56.33 13.13
C GLY A 420 -22.95 -56.45 11.67
N PRO A 421 -23.73 -55.89 10.73
CA PRO A 421 -23.45 -56.04 9.29
C PRO A 421 -22.23 -55.21 8.83
N GLY A 422 -21.75 -54.25 9.62
CA GLY A 422 -20.63 -53.37 9.25
C GLY A 422 -21.02 -52.32 8.20
N LEU A 423 -20.06 -51.46 7.84
CA LEU A 423 -20.19 -50.33 6.93
C LEU A 423 -19.22 -50.44 5.76
N SER A 424 -19.66 -50.01 4.57
CA SER A 424 -18.75 -49.89 3.42
C SER A 424 -17.76 -48.72 3.61
N LEU A 425 -16.63 -48.73 2.92
CA LEU A 425 -15.66 -47.64 2.98
C LEU A 425 -16.26 -46.26 2.63
N PRO A 426 -17.09 -46.12 1.55
CA PRO A 426 -17.73 -44.83 1.28
C PRO A 426 -18.69 -44.36 2.36
N ASP A 427 -19.37 -45.31 3.06
CA ASP A 427 -20.25 -44.95 4.17
C ASP A 427 -19.46 -44.50 5.40
N GLN A 428 -18.30 -45.10 5.69
CA GLN A 428 -17.44 -44.73 6.80
C GLN A 428 -16.94 -43.28 6.70
N GLU A 429 -16.69 -42.79 5.48
CA GLU A 429 -16.23 -41.40 5.25
C GLU A 429 -17.32 -40.36 5.48
N ARG A 430 -18.60 -40.78 5.32
CA ARG A 430 -19.75 -39.87 5.33
C ARG A 430 -20.70 -40.02 6.51
N ILE A 431 -20.51 -41.05 7.35
CA ILE A 431 -21.44 -41.42 8.41
C ILE A 431 -21.60 -40.35 9.48
N PHE A 432 -20.67 -39.40 9.59
CA PHE A 432 -20.73 -38.26 10.50
C PHE A 432 -21.35 -37.02 9.85
N GLU A 433 -21.65 -37.06 8.52
CA GLU A 433 -22.39 -35.97 7.87
C GLU A 433 -23.83 -35.91 8.41
N ARG A 434 -24.36 -34.70 8.58
CA ARG A 434 -25.73 -34.47 9.05
C ARG A 434 -26.74 -35.09 8.08
N PHE A 435 -27.78 -35.77 8.60
CA PHE A 435 -28.80 -36.45 7.84
C PHE A 435 -28.34 -37.56 6.91
N TYR A 436 -27.06 -37.96 7.02
CA TYR A 436 -26.56 -39.08 6.21
C TYR A 436 -27.11 -40.40 6.72
N ARG A 437 -27.52 -41.24 5.80
CA ARG A 437 -28.00 -42.60 6.07
C ARG A 437 -27.43 -43.54 5.03
N ALA A 438 -26.79 -44.62 5.47
CA ALA A 438 -26.33 -45.68 4.56
C ALA A 438 -27.55 -46.32 3.87
N ASP A 439 -27.40 -46.56 2.55
CA ASP A 439 -28.54 -46.96 1.69
C ASP A 439 -29.09 -48.34 2.08
N PRO A 440 -30.39 -48.45 2.49
CA PRO A 440 -31.01 -49.73 2.88
C PRO A 440 -31.07 -50.73 1.74
N ALA A 441 -30.89 -50.30 0.47
CA ALA A 441 -31.01 -51.18 -0.70
C ALA A 441 -29.87 -52.23 -0.80
N ARG A 442 -28.77 -52.05 -0.05
CA ARG A 442 -27.64 -53.02 -0.05
C ARG A 442 -27.79 -54.14 0.98
N VAL A 443 -28.70 -54.04 1.94
CA VAL A 443 -28.94 -55.04 3.00
C VAL A 443 -30.24 -55.80 2.72
N ARG A 444 -30.49 -56.25 1.49
CA ARG A 444 -31.75 -56.92 1.07
C ARG A 444 -31.98 -58.33 1.62
N ASN A 445 -31.23 -58.84 2.58
CA ASN A 445 -31.39 -60.20 3.06
C ASN A 445 -31.76 -60.35 4.57
N THR A 446 -32.19 -59.31 5.23
CA THR A 446 -32.69 -59.48 6.61
C THR A 446 -34.12 -59.01 6.68
N ASN A 447 -35.03 -59.88 7.20
CA ASN A 447 -36.46 -59.63 7.48
C ASN A 447 -36.61 -58.58 8.60
N VAL A 448 -36.12 -57.36 8.38
CA VAL A 448 -36.38 -56.25 9.28
C VAL A 448 -37.51 -55.44 8.68
N THR A 449 -38.75 -55.79 9.11
CA THR A 449 -40.03 -55.14 8.71
C THR A 449 -40.22 -53.76 9.35
N ASP A 450 -39.30 -53.26 10.18
CA ASP A 450 -39.34 -51.89 10.70
C ASP A 450 -38.33 -51.01 9.98
N LYS A 451 -38.81 -50.04 9.19
CA LYS A 451 -38.00 -48.95 8.64
C LYS A 451 -37.29 -48.27 9.77
N SER A 452 -35.97 -48.38 9.79
CA SER A 452 -35.12 -47.73 10.79
C SER A 452 -35.49 -46.25 10.99
N GLU A 453 -35.97 -45.90 12.17
CA GLU A 453 -36.58 -44.60 12.51
C GLU A 453 -35.59 -43.52 12.89
N GLY A 454 -34.31 -43.61 12.48
CA GLY A 454 -33.29 -42.61 12.84
C GLY A 454 -33.39 -41.32 12.04
N SER A 455 -33.15 -40.18 12.70
CA SER A 455 -33.08 -38.83 12.07
C SER A 455 -31.83 -38.60 11.21
N GLY A 456 -30.81 -39.49 11.32
CA GLY A 456 -29.51 -39.26 10.69
C GLY A 456 -28.69 -38.14 11.37
N LEU A 457 -29.09 -37.66 12.55
CA LEU A 457 -28.37 -36.65 13.32
C LEU A 457 -27.52 -37.23 14.44
N GLY A 458 -27.82 -38.43 14.94
CA GLY A 458 -27.16 -38.99 16.13
C GLY A 458 -25.62 -39.03 16.03
N LEU A 459 -25.09 -39.52 14.90
CA LEU A 459 -23.60 -39.56 14.69
C LEU A 459 -22.99 -38.19 14.41
N SER A 460 -23.72 -37.28 13.74
CA SER A 460 -23.22 -35.90 13.60
C SER A 460 -23.24 -35.11 14.91
N ILE A 461 -24.15 -35.46 15.86
CA ILE A 461 -24.11 -34.94 17.22
C ILE A 461 -22.89 -35.50 17.98
N VAL A 462 -22.59 -36.79 17.82
CA VAL A 462 -21.37 -37.39 18.39
C VAL A 462 -20.13 -36.63 17.95
N ASP A 463 -19.97 -36.42 16.65
CA ASP A 463 -18.83 -35.69 16.10
C ASP A 463 -18.78 -34.24 16.60
N ALA A 464 -19.89 -33.49 16.54
CA ALA A 464 -19.93 -32.12 17.00
C ALA A 464 -19.62 -31.95 18.50
N VAL A 465 -20.13 -32.87 19.34
CA VAL A 465 -19.86 -32.84 20.78
C VAL A 465 -18.38 -33.20 21.05
N MET A 466 -17.84 -34.21 20.39
CA MET A 466 -16.42 -34.56 20.55
C MET A 466 -15.50 -33.42 20.11
N GLN A 467 -15.77 -32.78 18.98
CA GLN A 467 -15.02 -31.59 18.53
C GLN A 467 -15.12 -30.43 19.53
N ALA A 468 -16.28 -30.20 20.13
CA ALA A 468 -16.47 -29.15 21.12
C ALA A 468 -15.74 -29.45 22.46
N HIS A 469 -15.40 -30.71 22.72
CA HIS A 469 -14.53 -31.14 23.83
C HIS A 469 -13.04 -31.18 23.47
N GLY A 470 -12.65 -30.69 22.27
CA GLY A 470 -11.27 -30.75 21.79
C GLY A 470 -10.78 -32.15 21.39
N GLY A 471 -11.70 -33.12 21.32
CA GLY A 471 -11.45 -34.48 20.89
C GLY A 471 -11.95 -34.75 19.48
N TYR A 472 -12.06 -36.03 19.11
CA TYR A 472 -12.62 -36.46 17.82
C TYR A 472 -13.22 -37.84 17.94
N VAL A 473 -14.03 -38.25 16.94
CA VAL A 473 -14.57 -39.61 16.81
C VAL A 473 -14.01 -40.27 15.56
N SER A 474 -13.73 -41.57 15.66
CA SER A 474 -13.31 -42.38 14.54
C SER A 474 -14.18 -43.65 14.41
N VAL A 475 -14.24 -44.21 13.21
CA VAL A 475 -14.95 -45.48 12.95
C VAL A 475 -14.03 -46.45 12.22
N LYS A 476 -14.04 -47.69 12.65
CA LYS A 476 -13.45 -48.83 11.94
C LYS A 476 -14.54 -49.88 11.74
N SER A 477 -14.77 -50.25 10.50
CA SER A 477 -15.81 -51.23 10.16
C SER A 477 -15.43 -52.09 8.97
N GLU A 478 -15.88 -53.33 8.98
CA GLU A 478 -15.73 -54.27 7.90
C GLU A 478 -17.06 -54.95 7.66
N LEU A 479 -17.49 -55.04 6.39
CA LEU A 479 -18.73 -55.65 6.03
C LEU A 479 -18.78 -57.10 6.53
N GLY A 480 -19.88 -57.45 7.26
CA GLY A 480 -20.10 -58.76 7.86
C GLY A 480 -19.33 -59.03 9.18
N LYS A 481 -18.51 -58.10 9.65
CA LYS A 481 -17.80 -58.26 10.91
C LYS A 481 -18.19 -57.28 12.02
N GLY A 482 -18.93 -56.20 11.63
CA GLY A 482 -19.39 -55.20 12.55
C GLY A 482 -18.65 -53.85 12.44
N SER A 483 -18.94 -52.95 13.42
CA SER A 483 -18.37 -51.61 13.48
C SER A 483 -17.87 -51.30 14.87
N THR A 484 -16.77 -50.53 14.95
CA THR A 484 -16.23 -49.97 16.18
C THR A 484 -16.13 -48.45 16.04
N PHE A 485 -16.86 -47.76 16.90
CA PHE A 485 -16.78 -46.30 17.02
C PHE A 485 -15.88 -45.97 18.21
N THR A 486 -14.86 -45.17 18.02
CA THR A 486 -13.91 -44.78 19.06
C THR A 486 -14.03 -43.27 19.30
N LEU A 487 -14.31 -42.90 20.54
CA LEU A 487 -14.27 -41.52 21.04
C LEU A 487 -12.87 -41.24 21.59
N HIS A 488 -12.26 -40.18 21.15
CA HIS A 488 -10.90 -39.79 21.55
C HIS A 488 -10.96 -38.48 22.35
N PHE A 489 -10.68 -38.55 23.64
CA PHE A 489 -10.52 -37.39 24.51
C PHE A 489 -9.03 -37.09 24.67
N LEU A 490 -8.59 -35.94 24.19
CA LEU A 490 -7.20 -35.53 24.32
C LEU A 490 -6.88 -35.16 25.75
N ASN A 491 -5.85 -35.77 26.33
CA ASN A 491 -5.37 -35.38 27.65
C ASN A 491 -4.76 -34.00 27.56
N GLN A 492 -5.26 -33.02 28.32
CA GLN A 492 -4.62 -31.73 28.41
C GLN A 492 -3.32 -31.93 29.19
N ASP A 493 -2.20 -31.53 28.56
CA ASP A 493 -0.91 -31.51 29.25
C ASP A 493 -1.04 -30.69 30.54
N ASN A 494 -0.71 -31.32 31.67
CA ASN A 494 -0.62 -30.72 33.00
C ASN A 494 0.57 -29.76 33.08
#